data_678102cfebf98beb7ca0df3f43125074
#
_entry.id   678102cfebf98beb7ca0df3f43125074
#
_cell.length_a   1.000
_cell.length_b   1.000
_cell.length_c   1.000
_cell.angle_alpha   90.00
_cell.angle_beta   90.00
_cell.angle_gamma   90.00
#
_symmetry.space_group_name_H-M   'P 1'
#
loop_
_entity.id
_entity.type
_entity.pdbx_description
1 polymer ?
#
loop_
_entity_poly.entity_id
_entity_poly.type
_entity_poly.pdbx_seq_one_letter_code
_entity_poly.pdbx_strand_id
1 'polypeptide(L)'
;MNIDLDIPLTPKQVEMYNRLNDDKYNEYLFYGGSRTGKTFLILYWCSTQTIIHKANCLILRNVLTSLQTGMIRQTLPAVLKAIANHNGVNKIDDLASSNGKRFCVYDKKENILRFFNGAYIQFGAIRGSSDVSSTYDKILSTEWGHIFVDECSEVDELAIDTLKTRLAQKLDVTNKMIYALNPTTKSHWTYVRFFKRENREGLKLDPAVTERFFVVHFSIMDNREHLPADYVNC
;
A
#
# COMPACT_ATOMS: atom_id res chain seq x y z
N MET A 1 2.84 -24.47 12.15
CA MET A 1 2.66 -23.30 13.02
C MET A 1 1.59 -22.43 12.39
N ASN A 2 0.52 -22.13 13.10
CA ASN A 2 -0.44 -21.11 12.65
C ASN A 2 0.21 -19.76 12.88
N ILE A 3 0.30 -18.95 11.85
CA ILE A 3 0.90 -17.61 11.92
C ILE A 3 -0.21 -16.64 12.33
N ASP A 4 0.00 -15.96 13.44
CA ASP A 4 -0.88 -14.90 13.91
C ASP A 4 -0.48 -13.58 13.24
N LEU A 5 -1.44 -12.94 12.56
CA LEU A 5 -1.23 -11.69 11.83
C LEU A 5 -1.79 -10.47 12.58
N ASP A 6 -2.38 -10.66 13.76
CA ASP A 6 -3.03 -9.57 14.50
C ASP A 6 -2.01 -8.79 15.36
N ILE A 7 -1.12 -8.06 14.70
CA ILE A 7 -0.09 -7.26 15.36
C ILE A 7 -0.68 -6.01 16.04
N PRO A 8 -0.04 -5.48 17.10
CA PRO A 8 -0.43 -4.22 17.72
C PRO A 8 -0.35 -3.04 16.75
N LEU A 9 -1.47 -2.36 16.57
CA LEU A 9 -1.62 -1.16 15.76
C LEU A 9 -2.09 0.01 16.63
N THR A 10 -1.79 1.25 16.22
CA THR A 10 -2.39 2.43 16.89
C THR A 10 -3.91 2.45 16.67
N PRO A 11 -4.68 3.12 17.55
CA PRO A 11 -6.14 3.17 17.39
C PRO A 11 -6.60 3.64 16.00
N LYS A 12 -5.89 4.64 15.43
CA LYS A 12 -6.17 5.10 14.07
C LYS A 12 -5.86 4.05 13.01
N GLN A 13 -4.78 3.30 13.17
CA GLN A 13 -4.43 2.23 12.26
C GLN A 13 -5.43 1.07 12.33
N VAL A 14 -5.92 0.72 13.52
CA VAL A 14 -6.99 -0.30 13.68
C VAL A 14 -8.27 0.13 12.96
N GLU A 15 -8.72 1.37 13.17
CA GLU A 15 -9.88 1.93 12.48
C GLU A 15 -9.72 1.81 10.95
N MET A 16 -8.57 2.23 10.44
CA MET A 16 -8.32 2.24 8.99
C MET A 16 -8.08 0.84 8.42
N TYR A 17 -7.48 -0.07 9.17
CA TYR A 17 -7.36 -1.47 8.79
C TYR A 17 -8.76 -2.10 8.55
N ASN A 18 -9.70 -1.85 9.46
CA ASN A 18 -11.08 -2.32 9.33
C ASN A 18 -11.77 -1.67 8.12
N ARG A 19 -11.52 -0.39 7.84
CA ARG A 19 -12.05 0.29 6.64
C ARG A 19 -11.45 -0.26 5.35
N LEU A 20 -10.18 -0.63 5.35
CA LEU A 20 -9.55 -1.26 4.19
C LEU A 20 -10.12 -2.66 3.91
N ASN A 21 -10.68 -3.34 4.89
CA ASN A 21 -11.37 -4.62 4.74
C ASN A 21 -12.88 -4.49 4.40
N ASP A 22 -13.41 -3.26 4.32
CA ASP A 22 -14.80 -3.02 3.93
C ASP A 22 -14.92 -3.06 2.39
N ASP A 23 -15.69 -4.02 1.87
CA ASP A 23 -15.89 -4.21 0.44
C ASP A 23 -16.74 -3.11 -0.25
N LYS A 24 -17.37 -2.23 0.55
CA LYS A 24 -18.05 -1.05 0.03
C LYS A 24 -17.10 -0.13 -0.74
N TYR A 25 -15.87 0.03 -0.25
CA TYR A 25 -14.92 0.97 -0.82
C TYR A 25 -13.88 0.26 -1.68
N ASN A 26 -13.51 0.86 -2.81
CA ASN A 26 -12.50 0.35 -3.72
C ASN A 26 -11.40 1.35 -4.09
N GLU A 27 -11.59 2.64 -3.78
CA GLU A 27 -10.56 3.66 -3.92
C GLU A 27 -10.36 4.42 -2.60
N TYR A 28 -9.12 4.46 -2.11
CA TYR A 28 -8.76 5.03 -0.82
C TYR A 28 -7.73 6.14 -1.00
N LEU A 29 -7.97 7.30 -0.39
CA LEU A 29 -7.00 8.39 -0.30
C LEU A 29 -6.59 8.62 1.16
N PHE A 30 -5.35 8.26 1.49
CA PHE A 30 -4.72 8.54 2.77
C PHE A 30 -3.84 9.80 2.63
N TYR A 31 -4.25 10.91 3.20
CA TYR A 31 -3.47 12.14 3.13
C TYR A 31 -3.06 12.64 4.52
N GLY A 32 -1.92 13.32 4.60
CA GLY A 32 -1.36 13.81 5.86
C GLY A 32 0.15 13.89 5.80
N GLY A 33 0.77 14.50 6.79
CA GLY A 33 2.21 14.69 6.88
C GLY A 33 3.04 13.40 6.87
N SER A 34 4.36 13.55 6.83
CA SER A 34 5.27 12.43 6.98
C SER A 34 5.20 11.82 8.39
N ARG A 35 5.65 10.57 8.54
CA ARG A 35 5.73 9.84 9.83
C ARG A 35 4.40 9.64 10.57
N THR A 36 3.28 9.76 9.88
CA THR A 36 1.93 9.54 10.46
C THR A 36 1.51 8.06 10.50
N GLY A 37 2.37 7.12 10.08
CA GLY A 37 2.09 5.68 10.12
C GLY A 37 1.31 5.13 8.92
N LYS A 38 0.94 5.96 7.92
CA LYS A 38 0.19 5.53 6.71
C LYS A 38 0.85 4.37 5.97
N THR A 39 2.11 4.54 5.59
CA THR A 39 2.84 3.56 4.76
C THR A 39 3.02 2.22 5.51
N PHE A 40 3.28 2.27 6.83
CA PHE A 40 3.35 1.06 7.65
C PHE A 40 2.02 0.28 7.61
N LEU A 41 0.91 0.98 7.90
CA LEU A 41 -0.42 0.37 7.88
C LEU A 41 -0.75 -0.28 6.53
N ILE A 42 -0.54 0.47 5.43
CA ILE A 42 -0.91 -0.03 4.09
C ILE A 42 -0.03 -1.23 3.71
N LEU A 43 1.26 -1.18 4.02
CA LEU A 43 2.17 -2.28 3.75
C LEU A 43 1.82 -3.54 4.57
N TYR A 44 1.47 -3.35 5.84
CA TYR A 44 0.96 -4.42 6.69
C TYR A 44 -0.34 -5.00 6.13
N TRP A 45 -1.32 -4.16 5.76
CA TRP A 45 -2.57 -4.58 5.16
C TRP A 45 -2.34 -5.34 3.83
N CYS A 46 -1.50 -4.84 2.93
CA CYS A 46 -1.13 -5.57 1.70
C CYS A 46 -0.54 -6.94 2.02
N SER A 47 0.30 -7.04 3.06
CA SER A 47 0.87 -8.32 3.48
C SER A 47 -0.21 -9.29 3.96
N THR A 48 -1.16 -8.82 4.77
CA THR A 48 -2.28 -9.67 5.23
C THR A 48 -3.20 -10.09 4.09
N GLN A 49 -3.52 -9.21 3.14
CA GLN A 49 -4.32 -9.57 1.96
C GLN A 49 -3.62 -10.62 1.08
N THR A 50 -2.29 -10.48 0.91
CA THR A 50 -1.49 -11.45 0.15
C THR A 50 -1.46 -12.81 0.85
N ILE A 51 -1.42 -12.84 2.17
CA ILE A 51 -1.37 -14.10 2.95
C ILE A 51 -2.76 -14.76 3.01
N ILE A 52 -3.79 -14.01 3.33
CA ILE A 52 -5.14 -14.54 3.61
C ILE A 52 -5.88 -14.83 2.30
N HIS A 53 -5.95 -13.86 1.40
CA HIS A 53 -6.77 -13.90 0.18
C HIS A 53 -5.97 -14.27 -1.08
N LYS A 54 -4.64 -14.51 -0.94
CA LYS A 54 -3.72 -14.74 -2.07
C LYS A 54 -3.74 -13.60 -3.10
N ALA A 55 -4.01 -12.39 -2.63
CA ALA A 55 -4.01 -11.20 -3.46
C ALA A 55 -2.57 -10.84 -3.86
N ASN A 56 -2.29 -10.73 -5.17
CA ASN A 56 -1.06 -10.12 -5.62
C ASN A 56 -1.18 -8.61 -5.46
N CYS A 57 -0.28 -8.02 -4.70
CA CYS A 57 -0.26 -6.59 -4.46
C CYS A 57 0.84 -5.91 -5.26
N LEU A 58 0.53 -4.75 -5.82
CA LEU A 58 1.50 -3.88 -6.48
C LEU A 58 1.70 -2.62 -5.64
N ILE A 59 2.95 -2.29 -5.32
CA ILE A 59 3.31 -1.09 -4.58
C ILE A 59 4.21 -0.23 -5.44
N LEU A 60 3.79 1.00 -5.67
CA LEU A 60 4.43 1.92 -6.59
C LEU A 60 4.80 3.24 -5.93
N ARG A 61 5.88 3.83 -6.40
CA ARG A 61 6.24 5.24 -6.28
C ARG A 61 6.57 5.81 -7.65
N ASN A 62 6.73 7.12 -7.72
CA ASN A 62 7.19 7.77 -8.94
C ASN A 62 8.58 7.26 -9.36
N VAL A 63 9.52 7.14 -8.40
CA VAL A 63 10.91 6.74 -8.63
C VAL A 63 11.30 5.54 -7.77
N LEU A 64 11.94 4.53 -8.37
CA LEU A 64 12.31 3.27 -7.71
C LEU A 64 13.30 3.46 -6.55
N THR A 65 14.29 4.34 -6.70
CA THR A 65 15.30 4.58 -5.65
C THR A 65 14.67 5.12 -4.36
N SER A 66 13.68 6.01 -4.46
CA SER A 66 12.94 6.53 -3.30
C SER A 66 12.14 5.42 -2.61
N LEU A 67 11.52 4.53 -3.39
CA LEU A 67 10.82 3.36 -2.88
C LEU A 67 11.77 2.40 -2.17
N GLN A 68 12.92 2.10 -2.78
CA GLN A 68 13.94 1.22 -2.20
C GLN A 68 14.49 1.76 -0.88
N THR A 69 14.81 3.06 -0.81
CA THR A 69 15.44 3.66 0.36
C THR A 69 14.49 3.77 1.55
N GLY A 70 13.30 4.27 1.34
CA GLY A 70 12.32 4.48 2.41
C GLY A 70 11.52 3.22 2.74
N MET A 71 10.83 2.67 1.76
CA MET A 71 9.85 1.61 2.00
C MET A 71 10.51 0.25 2.16
N ILE A 72 11.33 -0.18 1.18
CA ILE A 72 11.89 -1.54 1.18
C ILE A 72 12.95 -1.72 2.27
N ARG A 73 13.81 -0.71 2.48
CA ARG A 73 14.91 -0.80 3.46
C ARG A 73 14.50 -0.46 4.90
N GLN A 74 13.41 0.28 5.10
CA GLN A 74 12.99 0.75 6.42
C GLN A 74 11.62 0.21 6.84
N THR A 75 10.56 0.53 6.08
CA THR A 75 9.18 0.20 6.49
C THR A 75 8.87 -1.29 6.37
N LEU A 76 9.28 -1.93 5.27
CA LEU A 76 9.04 -3.37 5.08
C LEU A 76 9.70 -4.22 6.16
N PRO A 77 11.00 -4.04 6.52
CA PRO A 77 11.60 -4.76 7.63
C PRO A 77 10.89 -4.51 8.96
N ALA A 78 10.38 -3.29 9.21
CA ALA A 78 9.64 -2.99 10.42
C ALA A 78 8.31 -3.76 10.49
N VAL A 79 7.55 -3.84 9.39
CA VAL A 79 6.32 -4.65 9.29
C VAL A 79 6.63 -6.13 9.50
N LEU A 80 7.62 -6.68 8.80
CA LEU A 80 7.99 -8.09 8.93
C LEU A 80 8.51 -8.43 10.33
N LYS A 81 9.26 -7.51 10.96
CA LYS A 81 9.70 -7.65 12.35
C LYS A 81 8.53 -7.63 13.33
N ALA A 82 7.54 -6.76 13.13
CA ALA A 82 6.34 -6.72 13.96
C ALA A 82 5.58 -8.05 13.90
N ILE A 83 5.41 -8.62 12.69
CA ILE A 83 4.78 -9.95 12.51
C ILE A 83 5.62 -11.04 13.20
N ALA A 84 6.94 -11.04 13.04
CA ALA A 84 7.82 -11.99 13.67
C ALA A 84 7.73 -11.93 15.20
N ASN A 85 7.89 -10.74 15.78
CA ASN A 85 7.83 -10.53 17.23
C ASN A 85 6.48 -10.95 17.82
N HIS A 86 5.37 -10.65 17.14
CA HIS A 86 4.04 -11.07 17.58
C HIS A 86 3.90 -12.60 17.64
N ASN A 87 4.60 -13.30 16.77
CA ASN A 87 4.66 -14.77 16.77
C ASN A 87 5.80 -15.36 17.64
N GLY A 88 6.42 -14.55 18.48
CA GLY A 88 7.44 -15.00 19.44
C GLY A 88 8.80 -15.35 18.83
N VAL A 89 9.09 -14.87 17.60
CA VAL A 89 10.40 -15.05 16.96
C VAL A 89 11.07 -13.69 16.70
N ASN A 90 12.40 -13.67 16.74
CA ASN A 90 13.15 -12.43 16.57
C ASN A 90 13.33 -12.01 15.10
N LYS A 91 13.28 -12.99 14.20
CA LYS A 91 13.50 -12.77 12.76
C LYS A 91 12.39 -13.42 11.97
N ILE A 92 11.98 -12.77 10.87
CA ILE A 92 10.96 -13.30 9.97
C ILE A 92 11.37 -14.64 9.33
N ASP A 93 12.66 -14.86 9.14
CA ASP A 93 13.21 -16.11 8.57
C ASP A 93 13.00 -17.32 9.50
N ASP A 94 12.83 -17.09 10.82
CA ASP A 94 12.57 -18.14 11.81
C ASP A 94 11.08 -18.53 11.83
N LEU A 95 10.22 -17.79 11.12
CA LEU A 95 8.81 -18.08 10.98
C LEU A 95 8.59 -19.11 9.87
N ALA A 96 8.07 -20.27 10.22
CA ALA A 96 7.72 -21.33 9.26
C ALA A 96 6.21 -21.48 9.13
N SER A 97 5.75 -21.66 7.90
CA SER A 97 4.37 -22.06 7.63
C SER A 97 4.09 -23.48 8.14
N SER A 98 2.82 -23.87 8.22
CA SER A 98 2.41 -25.22 8.66
C SER A 98 3.01 -26.37 7.85
N ASN A 99 3.44 -26.09 6.62
CA ASN A 99 4.10 -27.07 5.72
C ASN A 99 5.62 -26.93 5.69
N GLY A 100 6.23 -26.20 6.64
CA GLY A 100 7.69 -26.04 6.78
C GLY A 100 8.32 -25.05 5.80
N LYS A 101 7.55 -24.38 4.94
CA LYS A 101 8.08 -23.33 4.04
C LYS A 101 8.40 -22.07 4.83
N ARG A 102 9.42 -21.33 4.40
CA ARG A 102 9.69 -19.98 4.91
C ARG A 102 8.47 -19.09 4.74
N PHE A 103 8.25 -18.22 5.72
CA PHE A 103 7.12 -17.29 5.70
C PHE A 103 7.09 -16.43 4.46
N CYS A 104 8.21 -15.79 4.14
CA CYS A 104 8.37 -15.04 2.89
C CYS A 104 9.84 -15.02 2.44
N VAL A 105 10.05 -14.67 1.17
CA VAL A 105 11.38 -14.48 0.56
C VAL A 105 11.35 -13.21 -0.28
N TYR A 106 12.31 -12.31 -0.07
CA TYR A 106 12.47 -11.11 -0.89
C TYR A 106 13.50 -11.34 -2.01
N ASP A 107 13.04 -11.24 -3.24
CA ASP A 107 13.88 -11.24 -4.44
C ASP A 107 14.31 -9.79 -4.75
N LYS A 108 15.61 -9.51 -4.51
CA LYS A 108 16.18 -8.17 -4.73
C LYS A 108 16.28 -7.78 -6.22
N LYS A 109 16.41 -8.78 -7.10
CA LYS A 109 16.56 -8.53 -8.55
C LYS A 109 15.24 -8.09 -9.17
N GLU A 110 14.16 -8.80 -8.79
CA GLU A 110 12.81 -8.53 -9.30
C GLU A 110 12.04 -7.54 -8.42
N ASN A 111 12.56 -7.16 -7.25
CA ASN A 111 11.86 -6.38 -6.22
C ASN A 111 10.50 -6.99 -5.83
N ILE A 112 10.50 -8.30 -5.56
CA ILE A 112 9.30 -9.07 -5.22
C ILE A 112 9.44 -9.69 -3.83
N LEU A 113 8.44 -9.50 -2.97
CA LEU A 113 8.27 -10.24 -1.73
C LEU A 113 7.27 -11.38 -1.97
N ARG A 114 7.75 -12.63 -2.02
CA ARG A 114 6.92 -13.83 -2.20
C ARG A 114 6.60 -14.47 -0.87
N PHE A 115 5.34 -14.80 -0.64
CA PHE A 115 4.89 -15.51 0.55
C PHE A 115 4.79 -17.01 0.32
N PHE A 116 4.73 -17.78 1.41
CA PHE A 116 4.69 -19.24 1.41
C PHE A 116 3.54 -19.85 0.58
N ASN A 117 2.45 -19.10 0.38
CA ASN A 117 1.26 -19.50 -0.38
C ASN A 117 1.40 -19.23 -1.91
N GLY A 118 2.53 -18.67 -2.35
CA GLY A 118 2.84 -18.33 -3.73
C GLY A 118 2.40 -16.95 -4.18
N ALA A 119 1.53 -16.27 -3.43
CA ALA A 119 1.17 -14.88 -3.71
C ALA A 119 2.31 -13.92 -3.34
N TYR A 120 2.30 -12.71 -3.87
CA TYR A 120 3.43 -11.81 -3.75
C TYR A 120 3.05 -10.33 -3.72
N ILE A 121 3.98 -9.54 -3.22
CA ILE A 121 3.98 -8.08 -3.33
C ILE A 121 5.11 -7.68 -4.28
N GLN A 122 4.76 -7.00 -5.37
CA GLN A 122 5.70 -6.41 -6.33
C GLN A 122 5.93 -4.95 -5.97
N PHE A 123 7.19 -4.55 -5.94
CA PHE A 123 7.59 -3.14 -5.77
C PHE A 123 8.09 -2.59 -7.10
N GLY A 124 7.62 -1.40 -7.50
CA GLY A 124 7.96 -0.81 -8.78
C GLY A 124 7.92 0.71 -8.82
N ALA A 125 8.27 1.28 -9.97
CA ALA A 125 8.20 2.71 -10.24
C ALA A 125 7.33 3.00 -11.46
N ILE A 126 6.69 4.16 -11.46
CA ILE A 126 5.85 4.63 -12.57
C ILE A 126 6.72 5.32 -13.62
N ARG A 127 7.69 6.14 -13.17
CA ARG A 127 8.71 6.75 -14.05
C ARG A 127 10.05 6.03 -13.87
N GLY A 128 10.72 5.78 -14.96
CA GLY A 128 12.03 5.13 -14.93
C GLY A 128 12.94 5.56 -16.05
N SER A 129 14.25 5.36 -15.87
CA SER A 129 15.24 5.34 -16.93
C SER A 129 14.95 4.20 -17.92
N SER A 130 15.59 4.18 -19.08
CA SER A 130 15.38 3.22 -20.17
C SER A 130 15.27 1.73 -19.77
N ASP A 131 15.92 1.34 -18.65
CA ASP A 131 15.84 -0.03 -18.11
C ASP A 131 14.55 -0.31 -17.31
N VAL A 132 13.81 0.72 -16.92
CA VAL A 132 12.57 0.61 -16.14
C VAL A 132 11.33 0.49 -17.05
N SER A 133 11.43 0.83 -18.32
CA SER A 133 10.35 0.61 -19.28
C SER A 133 9.94 -0.87 -19.31
N SER A 134 10.90 -1.79 -19.32
CA SER A 134 10.64 -3.22 -19.29
C SER A 134 9.95 -3.71 -18.00
N THR A 135 10.22 -3.05 -16.86
CA THR A 135 9.57 -3.38 -15.58
C THR A 135 8.14 -2.83 -15.54
N TYR A 136 7.92 -1.61 -16.05
CA TYR A 136 6.58 -1.02 -16.13
C TYR A 136 5.68 -1.81 -17.11
N ASP A 137 6.21 -2.24 -18.24
CA ASP A 137 5.50 -3.09 -19.19
C ASP A 137 5.10 -4.44 -18.57
N LYS A 138 5.97 -5.04 -17.75
CA LYS A 138 5.65 -6.25 -16.97
C LYS A 138 4.54 -5.99 -15.96
N ILE A 139 4.55 -4.84 -15.27
CA ILE A 139 3.49 -4.41 -14.36
C ILE A 139 2.16 -4.31 -15.08
N LEU A 140 2.15 -3.73 -16.28
CA LEU A 140 0.95 -3.57 -17.11
C LEU A 140 0.48 -4.87 -17.77
N SER A 141 1.31 -5.90 -17.84
CA SER A 141 0.92 -7.22 -18.34
C SER A 141 0.36 -8.16 -17.26
N THR A 142 0.35 -7.72 -16.00
CA THR A 142 -0.08 -8.52 -14.84
C THR A 142 -1.41 -8.01 -14.29
N GLU A 143 -2.25 -8.93 -13.81
CA GLU A 143 -3.47 -8.60 -13.08
C GLU A 143 -3.19 -8.54 -11.57
N TRP A 144 -3.68 -7.49 -10.93
CA TRP A 144 -3.46 -7.19 -9.52
C TRP A 144 -4.75 -7.27 -8.71
N GLY A 145 -4.64 -7.78 -7.48
CA GLY A 145 -5.72 -7.69 -6.50
C GLY A 145 -5.78 -6.30 -5.87
N HIS A 146 -4.63 -5.79 -5.45
CA HIS A 146 -4.56 -4.46 -4.84
C HIS A 146 -3.37 -3.68 -5.39
N ILE A 147 -3.56 -2.37 -5.59
CA ILE A 147 -2.49 -1.45 -6.02
C ILE A 147 -2.37 -0.32 -5.01
N PHE A 148 -1.17 -0.11 -4.49
CA PHE A 148 -0.84 1.00 -3.62
C PHE A 148 0.15 1.94 -4.31
N VAL A 149 -0.20 3.23 -4.41
CA VAL A 149 0.67 4.28 -4.94
C VAL A 149 1.05 5.22 -3.79
N ASP A 150 2.30 5.12 -3.37
CA ASP A 150 2.87 5.98 -2.33
C ASP A 150 3.41 7.28 -2.95
N GLU A 151 3.30 8.38 -2.23
CA GLU A 151 3.63 9.74 -2.72
C GLU A 151 2.94 10.06 -4.06
N CYS A 152 1.65 9.70 -4.20
CA CYS A 152 0.92 9.84 -5.45
C CYS A 152 0.75 11.30 -5.92
N SER A 153 1.17 12.28 -5.11
CA SER A 153 1.31 13.69 -5.52
C SER A 153 2.31 13.91 -6.65
N GLU A 154 3.23 12.98 -6.86
CA GLU A 154 4.23 13.04 -7.93
C GLU A 154 3.82 12.29 -9.20
N VAL A 155 2.62 11.70 -9.21
CA VAL A 155 2.14 10.80 -10.27
C VAL A 155 1.00 11.43 -11.04
N ASP A 156 1.06 11.32 -12.38
CA ASP A 156 0.00 11.81 -13.27
C ASP A 156 -1.26 10.92 -13.17
N GLU A 157 -2.43 11.54 -13.22
CA GLU A 157 -3.72 10.82 -13.21
C GLU A 157 -3.86 9.82 -14.36
N LEU A 158 -3.29 10.11 -15.54
CA LEU A 158 -3.33 9.20 -16.68
C LEU A 158 -2.63 7.86 -16.41
N ALA A 159 -1.50 7.91 -15.70
CA ALA A 159 -0.80 6.69 -15.28
C ALA A 159 -1.66 5.89 -14.28
N ILE A 160 -2.37 6.57 -13.40
CA ILE A 160 -3.31 5.94 -12.45
C ILE A 160 -4.47 5.27 -13.18
N ASP A 161 -5.07 5.91 -14.16
CA ASP A 161 -6.17 5.32 -14.94
C ASP A 161 -5.71 4.07 -15.68
N THR A 162 -4.49 4.07 -16.21
CA THR A 162 -3.88 2.90 -16.83
C THR A 162 -3.70 1.76 -15.82
N LEU A 163 -3.19 2.05 -14.63
CA LEU A 163 -3.01 1.06 -13.56
C LEU A 163 -4.34 0.46 -13.09
N LYS A 164 -5.41 1.25 -13.01
CA LYS A 164 -6.75 0.76 -12.64
C LYS A 164 -7.25 -0.33 -13.56
N THR A 165 -6.90 -0.31 -14.84
CA THR A 165 -7.26 -1.38 -15.78
C THR A 165 -6.63 -2.73 -15.41
N ARG A 166 -5.64 -2.74 -14.52
CA ARG A 166 -4.94 -3.93 -14.04
C ARG A 166 -5.48 -4.47 -12.72
N LEU A 167 -6.44 -3.82 -12.10
CA LEU A 167 -7.16 -4.33 -10.92
C LEU A 167 -8.19 -5.40 -11.33
N ALA A 168 -7.70 -6.52 -11.84
CA ALA A 168 -8.51 -7.54 -12.48
C ALA A 168 -8.29 -8.96 -11.90
N GLN A 169 -7.41 -9.14 -10.90
CA GLN A 169 -7.23 -10.44 -10.26
C GLN A 169 -8.55 -10.91 -9.64
N LYS A 170 -8.95 -12.14 -9.96
CA LYS A 170 -10.15 -12.74 -9.39
C LYS A 170 -9.90 -13.14 -7.94
N LEU A 171 -10.55 -12.45 -7.01
CA LEU A 171 -10.46 -12.65 -5.57
C LEU A 171 -11.86 -12.85 -4.96
N ASP A 172 -11.90 -13.33 -3.72
CA ASP A 172 -13.08 -13.37 -2.86
C ASP A 172 -13.37 -12.05 -2.12
N VAL A 173 -12.51 -11.04 -2.33
CA VAL A 173 -12.62 -9.69 -1.78
C VAL A 173 -12.54 -8.64 -2.89
N THR A 174 -13.02 -7.44 -2.62
CA THR A 174 -12.99 -6.32 -3.58
C THR A 174 -11.56 -5.88 -3.87
N ASN A 175 -11.19 -5.79 -5.15
CA ASN A 175 -9.93 -5.22 -5.60
C ASN A 175 -9.86 -3.73 -5.24
N LYS A 176 -8.72 -3.26 -4.75
CA LYS A 176 -8.59 -1.91 -4.20
C LYS A 176 -7.42 -1.13 -4.78
N MET A 177 -7.68 0.15 -5.05
CA MET A 177 -6.68 1.15 -5.37
C MET A 177 -6.48 2.07 -4.17
N ILE A 178 -5.25 2.18 -3.68
CA ILE A 178 -4.91 2.92 -2.47
C ILE A 178 -3.87 3.98 -2.83
N TYR A 179 -4.10 5.20 -2.38
CA TYR A 179 -3.20 6.33 -2.58
C TYR A 179 -2.75 6.90 -1.25
N ALA A 180 -1.47 7.19 -1.11
CA ALA A 180 -0.94 7.96 0.00
C ALA A 180 -0.19 9.19 -0.52
N LEU A 181 -0.39 10.33 0.15
CA LEU A 181 0.31 11.57 -0.19
C LEU A 181 0.42 12.52 1.01
N ASN A 182 1.37 13.43 0.92
CA ASN A 182 1.36 14.65 1.69
C ASN A 182 0.40 15.66 1.05
N PRO A 183 -0.27 16.54 1.84
CA PRO A 183 -1.23 17.49 1.30
C PRO A 183 -0.65 18.30 0.13
N THR A 184 -1.42 18.42 -0.94
CA THR A 184 -1.09 19.14 -2.17
C THR A 184 -2.00 20.35 -2.38
N THR A 185 -1.85 21.03 -3.50
CA THR A 185 -2.72 22.14 -3.90
C THR A 185 -4.12 21.66 -4.28
N LYS A 186 -5.12 22.53 -4.18
CA LYS A 186 -6.52 22.23 -4.56
C LYS A 186 -6.72 22.03 -6.08
N SER A 187 -5.70 22.33 -6.89
CA SER A 187 -5.67 22.06 -8.33
C SER A 187 -5.15 20.67 -8.68
N HIS A 188 -4.52 19.97 -7.73
CA HIS A 188 -3.98 18.63 -7.95
C HIS A 188 -5.12 17.62 -8.21
N TRP A 189 -4.89 16.66 -9.12
CA TRP A 189 -5.90 15.69 -9.54
C TRP A 189 -6.52 14.91 -8.37
N THR A 190 -5.75 14.59 -7.32
CA THR A 190 -6.28 13.90 -6.14
C THR A 190 -7.33 14.74 -5.41
N TYR A 191 -7.10 16.07 -5.30
CA TYR A 191 -8.12 16.95 -4.71
C TYR A 191 -9.35 17.07 -5.61
N VAL A 192 -9.15 17.24 -6.90
CA VAL A 192 -10.24 17.33 -7.88
C VAL A 192 -11.09 16.06 -7.86
N ARG A 193 -10.46 14.90 -7.92
CA ARG A 193 -11.14 13.60 -7.93
C ARG A 193 -11.86 13.29 -6.61
N PHE A 194 -11.16 13.36 -5.49
CA PHE A 194 -11.67 12.87 -4.20
C PHE A 194 -12.52 13.87 -3.43
N PHE A 195 -12.25 15.17 -3.56
CA PHE A 195 -12.97 16.20 -2.81
C PHE A 195 -14.00 16.95 -3.68
N LYS A 196 -13.63 17.35 -4.90
CA LYS A 196 -14.58 17.96 -5.82
C LYS A 196 -15.46 16.94 -6.52
N ARG A 197 -15.03 15.66 -6.59
CA ARG A 197 -15.71 14.58 -7.32
C ARG A 197 -15.86 14.89 -8.80
N GLU A 198 -14.78 15.35 -9.41
CA GLU A 198 -14.69 15.76 -10.80
C GLU A 198 -13.59 14.98 -11.52
N ASN A 199 -13.78 14.79 -12.83
CA ASN A 199 -12.74 14.28 -13.71
C ASN A 199 -11.79 15.41 -14.17
N ARG A 200 -10.80 15.08 -15.00
CA ARG A 200 -9.84 16.04 -15.57
C ARG A 200 -10.46 17.17 -16.38
N GLU A 201 -11.62 16.95 -16.93
CA GLU A 201 -12.39 17.90 -17.76
C GLU A 201 -13.30 18.79 -16.90
N GLY A 202 -13.30 18.62 -15.58
CA GLY A 202 -14.15 19.35 -14.63
C GLY A 202 -15.60 18.87 -14.59
N LEU A 203 -15.88 17.71 -15.20
CA LEU A 203 -17.20 17.08 -15.17
C LEU A 203 -17.37 16.26 -13.89
N LYS A 204 -18.56 16.29 -13.31
CA LYS A 204 -18.88 15.48 -12.12
C LYS A 204 -18.76 13.99 -12.42
N LEU A 205 -18.12 13.29 -11.51
CA LEU A 205 -18.06 11.83 -11.55
C LEU A 205 -19.42 11.23 -11.18
N ASP A 206 -19.69 10.05 -11.72
CA ASP A 206 -20.88 9.28 -11.37
C ASP A 206 -20.96 9.04 -9.85
N PRO A 207 -22.10 9.31 -9.20
CA PRO A 207 -22.32 9.01 -7.79
C PRO A 207 -21.98 7.56 -7.44
N ALA A 208 -22.32 6.58 -8.28
CA ALA A 208 -21.98 5.18 -8.08
C ALA A 208 -20.47 4.90 -7.97
N VAL A 209 -19.65 5.72 -8.63
CA VAL A 209 -18.19 5.66 -8.49
C VAL A 209 -17.73 6.35 -7.22
N THR A 210 -18.25 7.54 -6.92
CA THR A 210 -17.77 8.36 -5.79
C THR A 210 -18.24 7.85 -4.42
N GLU A 211 -19.32 7.08 -4.35
CA GLU A 211 -19.76 6.40 -3.13
C GLU A 211 -18.81 5.29 -2.68
N ARG A 212 -17.96 4.83 -3.60
CA ARG A 212 -16.91 3.84 -3.34
C ARG A 212 -15.56 4.46 -2.96
N PHE A 213 -15.48 5.78 -2.84
CA PHE A 213 -14.30 6.49 -2.37
C PHE A 213 -14.27 6.57 -0.85
N PHE A 214 -13.09 6.33 -0.27
CA PHE A 214 -12.82 6.58 1.12
C PHE A 214 -11.64 7.54 1.25
N VAL A 215 -11.87 8.65 1.96
CA VAL A 215 -10.85 9.71 2.13
C VAL A 215 -10.58 9.88 3.62
N VAL A 216 -9.31 9.84 4.02
CA VAL A 216 -8.94 9.97 5.42
C VAL A 216 -7.68 10.80 5.61
N HIS A 217 -7.73 11.67 6.62
CA HIS A 217 -6.58 12.44 7.09
C HIS A 217 -5.84 11.68 8.19
N PHE A 218 -4.51 11.67 8.08
CA PHE A 218 -3.60 11.19 9.12
C PHE A 218 -2.83 12.36 9.71
N SER A 219 -2.92 12.52 11.01
CA SER A 219 -2.14 13.47 11.79
C SER A 219 -0.89 12.80 12.38
N ILE A 220 0.13 13.58 12.67
CA ILE A 220 1.31 13.09 13.40
C ILE A 220 0.92 12.53 14.77
N MET A 221 -0.14 13.08 15.39
CA MET A 221 -0.67 12.63 16.67
C MET A 221 -1.23 11.21 16.64
N ASP A 222 -1.67 10.72 15.45
CA ASP A 222 -2.16 9.36 15.28
C ASP A 222 -1.04 8.31 15.40
N ASN A 223 0.23 8.75 15.34
CA ASN A 223 1.41 7.89 15.41
C ASN A 223 2.39 8.30 16.54
N ARG A 224 1.96 9.16 17.47
CA ARG A 224 2.81 9.74 18.51
C ARG A 224 3.57 8.70 19.34
N GLU A 225 2.98 7.52 19.57
CA GLU A 225 3.55 6.45 20.38
C GLU A 225 4.83 5.84 19.75
N HIS A 226 5.02 6.02 18.45
CA HIS A 226 6.17 5.53 17.68
C HIS A 226 7.15 6.63 17.29
N LEU A 227 6.98 7.84 17.83
CA LEU A 227 7.80 8.99 17.51
C LEU A 227 8.56 9.51 18.74
N PRO A 228 9.78 10.04 18.56
CA PRO A 228 10.47 10.75 19.63
C PRO A 228 9.64 11.93 20.14
N ALA A 229 9.64 12.14 21.47
CA ALA A 229 8.85 13.21 22.09
C ALA A 229 9.18 14.59 21.51
N ASP A 230 10.44 14.88 21.25
CA ASP A 230 10.90 16.13 20.66
C ASP A 230 10.36 16.39 19.26
N TYR A 231 10.07 15.31 18.51
CA TYR A 231 9.50 15.40 17.16
C TYR A 231 7.99 15.71 17.18
N VAL A 232 7.30 15.30 18.24
CA VAL A 232 5.84 15.52 18.39
C VAL A 232 5.54 16.93 18.91
N ASN A 233 6.48 17.54 19.62
CA ASN A 233 6.34 18.85 20.26
C ASN A 233 6.88 20.02 19.39
N CYS A 234 7.40 19.74 18.19
CA CYS A 234 7.76 20.75 17.19
C CYS A 234 6.56 21.09 16.30
#